data_b50446e30b8a4f73fa1715dfd05a7a75
#
_entry.id   b50446e30b8a4f73fa1715dfd05a7a75
#
_cell.length_a   1.000
_cell.length_b   1.000
_cell.length_c   1.000
_cell.angle_alpha   90.00
_cell.angle_beta   90.00
_cell.angle_gamma   90.00
#
_symmetry.space_group_name_H-M   'P 1'
#
loop_
_entity.id
_entity.type
_entity.pdbx_description
1 polymer ?
#
loop_
_entity_poly.entity_id
_entity_poly.type
_entity_poly.pdbx_seq_one_letter_code
_entity_poly.pdbx_strand_id
1 'polypeptide(L)'
;MLFRSPIGPWLVTADEVADPQQLAMWLEVNGQRHQNGSTRTMVFGVAHLVSYISRFMTLYPGDLITTGTPPGVGMGHKPQPQYLKAGDKMKLSIQGLGEQNQTVYAWDPALIDN
;
A
#
# COMPACT_ATOMS: atom_id res chain seq x y z
N MET A 1 -13.09 2.29 -15.22
CA MET A 1 -12.79 2.04 -13.80
C MET A 1 -11.61 2.92 -13.43
N LEU A 2 -11.82 3.96 -12.65
CA LEU A 2 -10.72 4.82 -12.19
C LEU A 2 -10.14 4.19 -10.91
N PHE A 3 -8.89 3.74 -11.01
CA PHE A 3 -8.12 3.37 -9.83
C PHE A 3 -7.58 4.65 -9.19
N ARG A 4 -7.97 4.89 -7.95
CA ARG A 4 -7.37 5.95 -7.13
C ARG A 4 -6.53 5.26 -6.07
N SER A 5 -5.22 5.42 -6.17
CA SER A 5 -4.26 4.90 -5.19
C SER A 5 -3.69 6.09 -4.44
N PRO A 6 -4.12 6.36 -3.21
CA PRO A 6 -3.53 7.41 -2.39
C PRO A 6 -2.04 7.14 -2.18
N ILE A 7 -1.22 8.16 -2.39
CA ILE A 7 0.22 8.15 -2.19
C ILE A 7 0.55 9.20 -1.14
N GLY A 8 1.32 8.83 -0.15
CA GLY A 8 1.66 9.72 0.96
C GLY A 8 1.60 8.99 2.30
N PRO A 9 1.62 9.76 3.42
CA PRO A 9 1.39 11.21 3.55
C PRO A 9 2.51 12.11 3.01
N TRP A 10 3.73 11.61 2.85
CA TRP A 10 4.88 12.31 2.30
C TRP A 10 5.81 11.35 1.55
N LEU A 11 6.75 11.89 0.83
CA LEU A 11 7.86 11.16 0.23
C LEU A 11 9.02 11.14 1.24
N VAL A 12 9.55 9.97 1.54
CA VAL A 12 10.74 9.77 2.36
C VAL A 12 11.90 9.38 1.46
N THR A 13 13.01 10.08 1.56
CA THR A 13 14.21 9.80 0.76
C THR A 13 14.95 8.57 1.29
N ALA A 14 15.71 7.90 0.42
CA ALA A 14 16.36 6.62 0.75
C ALA A 14 17.39 6.74 1.89
N ASP A 15 17.97 7.90 2.09
CA ASP A 15 18.93 8.16 3.18
C ASP A 15 18.27 8.21 4.57
N GLU A 16 16.96 8.45 4.63
CA GLU A 16 16.19 8.40 5.88
C GLU A 16 15.66 6.99 6.21
N VAL A 17 15.77 6.04 5.28
CA VAL A 17 15.34 4.64 5.45
C VAL A 17 16.57 3.75 5.53
N ALA A 18 16.95 3.34 6.73
CA ALA A 18 18.15 2.55 6.95
C ALA A 18 18.16 1.23 6.16
N ASP A 19 17.04 0.51 6.13
CA ASP A 19 16.85 -0.72 5.34
C ASP A 19 15.39 -0.89 4.94
N PRO A 20 15.05 -0.72 3.66
CA PRO A 20 13.69 -0.90 3.17
C PRO A 20 13.16 -2.34 3.31
N GLN A 21 14.03 -3.33 3.58
CA GLN A 21 13.65 -4.73 3.83
C GLN A 21 13.38 -5.05 5.31
N GLN A 22 13.40 -4.06 6.21
CA GLN A 22 13.22 -4.24 7.65
C GLN A 22 12.06 -3.42 8.22
N LEU A 23 11.14 -2.95 7.39
CA LEU A 23 10.05 -2.08 7.82
C LEU A 23 8.84 -2.90 8.27
N ALA A 24 8.34 -2.60 9.47
CA ALA A 24 7.05 -3.10 9.92
C ALA A 24 5.91 -2.35 9.20
N MET A 25 4.80 -3.05 8.93
CA MET A 25 3.63 -2.46 8.28
C MET A 25 2.34 -3.06 8.78
N TRP A 26 1.30 -2.26 8.78
CA TRP A 26 -0.01 -2.71 9.23
C TRP A 26 -1.15 -1.94 8.56
N LEU A 27 -2.33 -2.57 8.55
CA LEU A 27 -3.58 -1.96 8.11
C LEU A 27 -4.72 -2.36 9.02
N GLU A 28 -5.56 -1.38 9.36
CA GLU A 28 -6.81 -1.55 10.09
C GLU A 28 -8.00 -1.12 9.23
N VAL A 29 -9.10 -1.81 9.40
CA VAL A 29 -10.40 -1.41 8.86
C VAL A 29 -11.36 -1.31 10.03
N ASN A 30 -11.98 -0.15 10.21
CA ASN A 30 -12.91 0.15 11.32
C ASN A 30 -12.33 -0.19 12.71
N GLY A 31 -11.02 0.05 12.90
CA GLY A 31 -10.30 -0.23 14.14
C GLY A 31 -9.89 -1.68 14.35
N GLN A 32 -10.21 -2.58 13.42
CA GLN A 32 -9.77 -3.96 13.46
C GLN A 32 -8.53 -4.16 12.59
N ARG A 33 -7.48 -4.76 13.16
CA ARG A 33 -6.24 -5.10 12.45
C ARG A 33 -6.46 -6.24 11.48
N HIS A 34 -6.29 -5.94 10.18
CA HIS A 34 -6.40 -6.90 9.08
C HIS A 34 -5.05 -7.34 8.55
N GLN A 35 -4.10 -6.41 8.43
CA GLN A 35 -2.75 -6.72 8.00
C GLN A 35 -1.75 -6.34 9.10
N ASN A 36 -0.78 -7.22 9.32
CA ASN A 36 0.34 -7.00 10.23
C ASN A 36 1.53 -7.77 9.69
N GLY A 37 2.46 -7.09 9.06
CA GLY A 37 3.56 -7.70 8.33
C GLY A 37 4.85 -6.89 8.38
N SER A 38 5.78 -7.31 7.56
CA SER A 38 7.05 -6.62 7.40
C SER A 38 7.56 -6.79 5.97
N THR A 39 8.24 -5.79 5.45
CA THR A 39 8.95 -5.90 4.16
C THR A 39 10.00 -7.01 4.15
N ARG A 40 10.45 -7.47 5.32
CA ARG A 40 11.35 -8.61 5.45
C ARG A 40 10.81 -9.91 4.85
N THR A 41 9.48 -10.05 4.79
CA THR A 41 8.82 -11.26 4.24
C THR A 41 8.45 -11.14 2.77
N MET A 42 8.90 -10.09 2.07
CA MET A 42 8.73 -9.97 0.63
C MET A 42 9.38 -11.15 -0.09
N VAL A 43 8.71 -11.68 -1.11
CA VAL A 43 9.26 -12.78 -1.94
C VAL A 43 10.48 -12.29 -2.72
N PHE A 44 10.40 -11.07 -3.28
CA PHE A 44 11.52 -10.37 -3.92
C PHE A 44 11.74 -9.04 -3.22
N GLY A 45 12.96 -8.77 -2.80
CA GLY A 45 13.31 -7.52 -2.14
C GLY A 45 13.28 -6.32 -3.08
N VAL A 46 13.25 -5.12 -2.51
CA VAL A 46 13.16 -3.84 -3.24
C VAL A 46 14.26 -3.73 -4.29
N ALA A 47 15.52 -4.00 -3.93
CA ALA A 47 16.66 -3.93 -4.86
C ALA A 47 16.50 -4.91 -6.04
N HIS A 48 15.98 -6.12 -5.79
CA HIS A 48 15.71 -7.10 -6.84
C HIS A 48 14.62 -6.58 -7.80
N LEU A 49 13.52 -6.03 -7.27
CA LEU A 49 12.42 -5.51 -8.08
C LEU A 49 12.89 -4.37 -9.00
N VAL A 50 13.63 -3.41 -8.47
CA VAL A 50 14.19 -2.30 -9.24
C VAL A 50 15.13 -2.82 -10.34
N SER A 51 16.06 -3.70 -9.98
CA SER A 51 17.00 -4.33 -10.94
C SER A 51 16.27 -5.12 -12.03
N TYR A 52 15.24 -5.87 -11.66
CA TYR A 52 14.48 -6.69 -12.60
C TYR A 52 13.70 -5.83 -13.61
N ILE A 53 12.94 -4.84 -13.12
CA ILE A 53 12.14 -3.94 -13.97
C ILE A 53 13.02 -3.15 -14.91
N SER A 54 14.19 -2.66 -14.46
CA SER A 54 15.12 -1.88 -15.26
C SER A 54 15.70 -2.63 -16.47
N ARG A 55 15.57 -3.96 -16.52
CA ARG A 55 15.96 -4.75 -17.69
C ARG A 55 14.98 -4.63 -18.86
N PHE A 56 13.76 -4.22 -18.59
CA PHE A 56 12.66 -4.18 -19.58
C PHE A 56 12.27 -2.76 -19.95
N MET A 57 12.55 -1.79 -19.08
CA MET A 57 12.22 -0.38 -19.32
C MET A 57 13.22 0.53 -18.58
N THR A 58 13.40 1.72 -19.12
CA THR A 58 14.14 2.78 -18.43
C THR A 58 13.28 3.34 -17.30
N LEU A 59 13.84 3.40 -16.10
CA LEU A 59 13.22 4.03 -14.94
C LEU A 59 13.66 5.49 -14.84
N TYR A 60 12.72 6.39 -14.65
CA TYR A 60 12.94 7.83 -14.52
C TYR A 60 12.58 8.33 -13.11
N PRO A 61 13.15 9.46 -12.67
CA PRO A 61 12.68 10.14 -11.47
C PRO A 61 11.18 10.42 -11.56
N GLY A 62 10.43 10.01 -10.53
CA GLY A 62 8.97 10.10 -10.50
C GLY A 62 8.23 8.80 -10.83
N ASP A 63 8.93 7.80 -11.35
CA ASP A 63 8.32 6.47 -11.54
C ASP A 63 7.99 5.82 -10.19
N LEU A 64 6.82 5.15 -10.15
CA LEU A 64 6.33 4.46 -8.97
C LEU A 64 6.31 2.95 -9.20
N ILE A 65 6.93 2.22 -8.29
CA ILE A 65 6.93 0.76 -8.27
C ILE A 65 6.08 0.29 -7.11
N THR A 66 4.95 -0.37 -7.40
CA THR A 66 4.14 -1.02 -6.37
C THR A 66 4.69 -2.41 -6.08
N THR A 67 4.95 -2.71 -4.82
CA THR A 67 5.64 -3.93 -4.41
C THR A 67 4.70 -5.02 -3.87
N GLY A 68 3.40 -4.83 -4.00
CA GLY A 68 2.40 -5.76 -3.50
C GLY A 68 1.99 -5.48 -2.07
N THR A 69 1.37 -6.48 -1.43
CA THR A 69 0.76 -6.33 -0.11
C THR A 69 1.05 -7.55 0.78
N PRO A 70 1.15 -7.38 2.12
CA PRO A 70 1.24 -8.51 3.04
C PRO A 70 -0.09 -9.27 3.13
N PRO A 71 -0.11 -10.47 3.75
CA PRO A 71 -1.34 -11.22 4.02
C PRO A 71 -2.37 -10.40 4.81
N GLY A 72 -3.67 -10.74 4.66
CA GLY A 72 -4.77 -10.09 5.36
C GLY A 72 -5.70 -9.28 4.46
N VAL A 73 -5.57 -9.46 3.13
CA VAL A 73 -6.51 -8.87 2.16
C VAL A 73 -7.91 -9.48 2.30
N GLY A 74 -8.93 -8.67 2.03
CA GLY A 74 -10.34 -9.07 2.24
C GLY A 74 -10.75 -10.36 1.53
N MET A 75 -10.19 -10.64 0.35
CA MET A 75 -10.43 -11.89 -0.40
C MET A 75 -9.95 -13.13 0.36
N GLY A 76 -8.92 -13.00 1.19
CA GLY A 76 -8.33 -14.11 1.97
C GLY A 76 -9.02 -14.43 3.28
N HIS A 77 -9.99 -13.62 3.71
CA HIS A 77 -10.70 -13.83 4.97
C HIS A 77 -11.53 -15.14 4.97
N LYS A 78 -11.55 -15.82 6.11
CA LYS A 78 -12.33 -17.03 6.35
C LYS A 78 -13.38 -16.74 7.43
N PRO A 79 -14.57 -17.36 7.39
CA PRO A 79 -15.05 -18.35 6.41
C PRO A 79 -15.46 -17.75 5.05
N GLN A 80 -15.61 -16.45 4.95
CA GLN A 80 -16.02 -15.76 3.72
C GLN A 80 -15.16 -14.53 3.47
N PRO A 81 -14.88 -14.17 2.19
CA PRO A 81 -14.24 -12.93 1.83
C PRO A 81 -14.98 -11.71 2.41
N GLN A 82 -14.21 -10.73 2.87
CA GLN A 82 -14.72 -9.47 3.40
C GLN A 82 -14.16 -8.31 2.55
N TYR A 83 -15.03 -7.65 1.81
CA TYR A 83 -14.66 -6.52 0.97
C TYR A 83 -15.06 -5.20 1.62
N LEU A 84 -14.32 -4.16 1.30
CA LEU A 84 -14.61 -2.80 1.75
C LEU A 84 -15.96 -2.32 1.24
N LYS A 85 -16.66 -1.56 2.07
CA LYS A 85 -17.97 -0.96 1.78
C LYS A 85 -17.90 0.56 1.99
N ALA A 86 -18.81 1.29 1.34
CA ALA A 86 -18.95 2.71 1.59
C ALA A 86 -19.17 2.98 3.09
N GLY A 87 -18.44 3.93 3.63
CA GLY A 87 -18.41 4.27 5.05
C GLY A 87 -17.28 3.61 5.85
N ASP A 88 -16.63 2.57 5.32
CA ASP A 88 -15.49 1.95 6.01
C ASP A 88 -14.32 2.93 6.13
N LYS A 89 -13.66 2.90 7.28
CA LYS A 89 -12.48 3.71 7.58
C LYS A 89 -11.25 2.81 7.62
N MET A 90 -10.25 3.15 6.83
CA MET A 90 -8.98 2.47 6.81
C MET A 90 -7.91 3.34 7.44
N LYS A 91 -7.03 2.70 8.21
CA LYS A 91 -5.86 3.29 8.80
C LYS A 91 -4.69 2.37 8.52
N LEU A 92 -3.61 2.91 7.97
CA LEU A 92 -2.45 2.08 7.61
C LEU A 92 -1.15 2.86 7.81
N SER A 93 -0.09 2.12 8.06
CA SER A 93 1.24 2.68 8.24
C SER A 93 2.32 1.70 7.83
N ILE A 94 3.42 2.26 7.36
CA ILE A 94 4.70 1.58 7.22
C ILE A 94 5.70 2.34 8.09
N GLN A 95 6.50 1.61 8.85
CA GLN A 95 7.48 2.17 9.79
C GLN A 95 8.38 3.22 9.09
N GLY A 96 8.43 4.43 9.65
CA GLY A 96 9.21 5.55 9.13
C GLY A 96 8.57 6.29 7.96
N LEU A 97 7.48 5.77 7.35
CA LEU A 97 6.83 6.36 6.19
C LEU A 97 5.51 7.07 6.50
N GLY A 98 5.18 7.25 7.78
CA GLY A 98 3.97 7.92 8.23
C GLY A 98 2.74 7.03 8.25
N GLU A 99 1.58 7.67 8.39
CA GLU A 99 0.29 7.02 8.55
C GLU A 99 -0.73 7.63 7.58
N GLN A 100 -1.52 6.79 6.95
CA GLN A 100 -2.64 7.21 6.11
C GLN A 100 -3.96 6.86 6.79
N ASN A 101 -4.92 7.77 6.69
CA ASN A 101 -6.31 7.58 7.11
C ASN A 101 -7.21 7.82 5.89
N GLN A 102 -8.02 6.83 5.56
CA GLN A 102 -8.85 6.83 4.36
C GLN A 102 -10.28 6.45 4.71
N THR A 103 -11.24 6.99 3.98
CA THR A 103 -12.66 6.61 4.06
C THR A 103 -13.12 6.12 2.70
N VAL A 104 -13.81 4.99 2.67
CA VAL A 104 -14.40 4.44 1.46
C VAL A 104 -15.72 5.17 1.17
N TYR A 105 -15.87 5.70 -0.03
CA TYR A 105 -17.11 6.32 -0.50
C TYR A 105 -17.77 5.44 -1.57
N ALA A 106 -19.09 5.54 -1.67
CA ALA A 106 -19.80 5.02 -2.83
C ALA A 106 -19.29 5.73 -4.09
N TRP A 107 -19.25 5.00 -5.21
CA TRP A 107 -18.90 5.63 -6.48
C TRP A 107 -19.95 6.67 -6.86
N ASP A 108 -19.49 7.87 -7.19
CA ASP A 108 -20.32 8.98 -7.67
C ASP A 108 -19.67 9.60 -8.92
N PRO A 109 -20.37 9.64 -10.07
CA PRO A 109 -19.83 10.24 -11.28
C PRO A 109 -19.45 11.73 -11.10
N ALA A 110 -20.14 12.46 -10.26
CA ALA A 110 -19.83 13.87 -9.99
C ALA A 110 -18.47 14.11 -9.31
N LEU A 111 -17.84 13.07 -8.73
CA LEU A 111 -16.51 13.14 -8.11
C LEU A 111 -15.37 13.00 -9.11
N ILE A 112 -15.65 12.79 -10.39
CA ILE A 112 -14.63 12.51 -11.42
C ILE A 112 -14.21 13.79 -12.16
N ASP A 113 -15.09 14.80 -12.20
CA ASP A 113 -14.93 16.01 -13.01
C ASP A 113 -14.27 17.19 -12.27
N ASN A 114 -13.55 16.92 -11.15
CA ASN A 114 -12.80 17.93 -10.41
C ASN A 114 -11.32 17.61 -10.34
#